data_c105831ba5342f550584e24e816063c2
#
_entry.id   c105831ba5342f550584e24e816063c2
#
_cell.length_a   1.000
_cell.length_b   1.000
_cell.length_c   1.000
_cell.angle_alpha   90.00
_cell.angle_beta   90.00
_cell.angle_gamma   90.00
#
_symmetry.space_group_name_H-M   'P 1'
#
loop_
_entity.id
_entity.type
_entity.pdbx_description
1 polymer ?
#
loop_
_entity_poly.entity_id
_entity_poly.type
_entity_poly.pdbx_seq_one_letter_code
_entity_poly.pdbx_strand_id
1 'polypeptide(L)'
;MHDKKTMTELTALDGGKLWDEILKAIVSAMPSQLFPLFKEVYGKDYPKETPVVLLNTETSSFHENQKDAPWSTFMDIALLVANTDYYHLECQMKNNNEMVIRMFAYDVKFAITHTKTVDKNTGEVTLHFPHSVVIYPEKNNSLPDHLQCRVIFQDNSEHIYRIPTVKIQTYSLNEIHRKHLNLFIPYTILRLRPRLKAGSKHLLTEKELTEFVEEAILVLKEELFDGYLTEQEYQDYVTLFRFAVNRVLAKYSQLREEVNQMTEPLIKLPSVIVKEMLAEQLANKDAEIQRLRELVSQLSSDKLSF
;
A
#
# COMPACT_ATOMS: atom_id res chain seq x y z
N MET A 1 24.23 -0.52 9.02
CA MET A 1 23.81 -1.93 9.26
C MET A 1 22.34 -1.85 9.58
N HIS A 2 21.47 -2.01 8.58
CA HIS A 2 20.03 -2.02 8.79
C HIS A 2 19.64 -3.41 9.28
N ASP A 3 19.11 -3.46 10.49
CA ASP A 3 18.51 -4.67 11.05
C ASP A 3 17.36 -5.12 10.14
N LYS A 4 17.63 -6.14 9.32
CA LYS A 4 16.57 -6.92 8.68
C LYS A 4 15.83 -7.63 9.83
N LYS A 5 14.71 -7.06 10.27
CA LYS A 5 13.74 -7.83 11.06
C LYS A 5 13.46 -9.10 10.27
N THR A 6 13.89 -10.21 10.78
CA THR A 6 13.79 -11.49 10.09
C THR A 6 12.32 -11.87 9.95
N MET A 7 11.93 -12.49 8.82
CA MET A 7 10.59 -13.03 8.54
C MET A 7 9.98 -13.81 9.72
N THR A 8 10.81 -14.37 10.59
CA THR A 8 10.40 -15.11 11.79
C THR A 8 9.70 -14.24 12.84
N GLU A 9 10.03 -12.94 12.94
CA GLU A 9 9.39 -12.03 13.91
C GLU A 9 7.99 -11.62 13.47
N LEU A 10 7.73 -11.55 12.16
CA LEU A 10 6.42 -11.23 11.62
C LEU A 10 5.38 -12.35 11.85
N THR A 11 5.79 -13.60 12.00
CA THR A 11 4.89 -14.75 12.19
C THR A 11 4.21 -14.78 13.56
N ALA A 12 4.75 -14.10 14.56
CA ALA A 12 4.27 -14.09 15.95
C ALA A 12 3.27 -12.95 16.26
N LEU A 13 3.02 -12.03 15.30
CA LEU A 13 2.21 -10.83 15.53
C LEU A 13 0.70 -11.11 15.53
N ASP A 14 -0.04 -10.48 16.45
CA ASP A 14 -1.51 -10.47 16.46
C ASP A 14 -2.08 -9.80 15.19
N GLY A 15 -3.28 -10.28 14.75
CA GLY A 15 -3.85 -9.98 13.44
C GLY A 15 -3.91 -8.50 13.02
N GLY A 16 -3.98 -7.54 13.96
CA GLY A 16 -3.97 -6.10 13.65
C GLY A 16 -2.56 -5.56 13.40
N LYS A 17 -1.62 -5.94 14.23
CA LYS A 17 -0.22 -5.49 14.17
C LYS A 17 0.48 -5.92 12.88
N LEU A 18 0.12 -7.07 12.33
CA LEU A 18 0.73 -7.56 11.10
C LEU A 18 0.54 -6.61 9.91
N TRP A 19 -0.66 -6.11 9.72
CA TRP A 19 -0.99 -5.27 8.57
C TRP A 19 -0.29 -3.91 8.64
N ASP A 20 -0.14 -3.39 9.83
CA ASP A 20 0.66 -2.22 10.12
C ASP A 20 2.16 -2.48 9.87
N GLU A 21 2.70 -3.62 10.30
CA GLU A 21 4.10 -3.99 10.05
C GLU A 21 4.39 -4.22 8.56
N ILE A 22 3.43 -4.70 7.76
CA ILE A 22 3.59 -4.77 6.29
C ILE A 22 3.77 -3.37 5.71
N LEU A 23 2.95 -2.39 6.10
CA LEU A 23 3.08 -1.02 5.65
C LEU A 23 4.44 -0.43 6.05
N LYS A 24 4.84 -0.61 7.30
CA LYS A 24 6.15 -0.17 7.81
C LYS A 24 7.32 -0.82 7.06
N ALA A 25 7.21 -2.10 6.71
CA ALA A 25 8.22 -2.80 5.92
C ALA A 25 8.35 -2.21 4.51
N ILE A 26 7.22 -1.93 3.83
CA ILE A 26 7.22 -1.29 2.52
C ILE A 26 7.86 0.10 2.62
N VAL A 27 7.44 0.92 3.56
CA VAL A 27 7.92 2.29 3.73
C VAL A 27 9.42 2.32 4.06
N SER A 28 9.90 1.39 4.86
CA SER A 28 11.31 1.30 5.24
C SER A 28 12.22 0.81 4.11
N ALA A 29 11.75 -0.19 3.35
CA ALA A 29 12.55 -0.82 2.30
C ALA A 29 12.41 -0.12 0.93
N MET A 30 11.21 0.41 0.64
CA MET A 30 10.80 0.90 -0.67
C MET A 30 10.01 2.22 -0.55
N PRO A 31 10.57 3.29 0.04
CA PRO A 31 9.80 4.51 0.35
C PRO A 31 9.20 5.19 -0.89
N SER A 32 9.81 5.09 -2.06
CA SER A 32 9.28 5.63 -3.32
C SER A 32 7.96 4.98 -3.76
N GLN A 33 7.66 3.77 -3.28
CA GLN A 33 6.40 3.09 -3.55
C GLN A 33 5.17 3.75 -2.87
N LEU A 34 5.40 4.77 -2.05
CA LEU A 34 4.35 5.64 -1.52
C LEU A 34 3.93 6.76 -2.48
N PHE A 35 4.76 7.11 -3.47
CA PHE A 35 4.47 8.25 -4.36
C PHE A 35 3.19 8.09 -5.17
N PRO A 36 2.84 6.90 -5.70
CA PRO A 36 1.54 6.67 -6.32
C PRO A 36 0.36 6.90 -5.36
N LEU A 37 0.51 6.55 -4.08
CA LEU A 37 -0.50 6.86 -3.07
C LEU A 37 -0.63 8.38 -2.84
N PHE A 38 0.48 9.12 -2.77
CA PHE A 38 0.43 10.57 -2.61
C PHE A 38 -0.18 11.27 -3.84
N LYS A 39 0.06 10.74 -5.03
CA LYS A 39 -0.60 11.19 -6.26
C LYS A 39 -2.10 10.92 -6.22
N GLU A 40 -2.51 9.72 -5.80
CA GLU A 40 -3.93 9.33 -5.70
C GLU A 40 -4.70 10.17 -4.69
N VAL A 41 -4.10 10.45 -3.52
CA VAL A 41 -4.79 11.10 -2.40
C VAL A 41 -4.69 12.63 -2.47
N TYR A 42 -3.54 13.17 -2.87
CA TYR A 42 -3.23 14.60 -2.79
C TYR A 42 -2.95 15.23 -4.15
N GLY A 43 -2.90 14.46 -5.24
CA GLY A 43 -2.47 14.93 -6.56
C GLY A 43 -0.98 15.32 -6.62
N LYS A 44 -0.18 14.92 -5.64
CA LYS A 44 1.26 15.21 -5.58
C LYS A 44 2.05 14.10 -6.25
N ASP A 45 2.76 14.42 -7.30
CA ASP A 45 3.59 13.51 -8.08
C ASP A 45 5.07 13.76 -7.80
N TYR A 46 5.83 12.69 -7.55
CA TYR A 46 7.26 12.77 -7.25
C TYR A 46 8.04 11.82 -8.17
N PRO A 47 9.17 12.28 -8.72
CA PRO A 47 10.14 11.38 -9.36
C PRO A 47 10.59 10.26 -8.39
N LYS A 48 10.90 9.07 -8.92
CA LYS A 48 11.27 7.90 -8.11
C LYS A 48 12.47 8.17 -7.18
N GLU A 49 13.40 9.02 -7.63
CA GLU A 49 14.64 9.38 -6.93
C GLU A 49 14.45 10.47 -5.87
N THR A 50 13.22 10.97 -5.68
CA THR A 50 12.94 11.99 -4.68
C THR A 50 13.32 11.50 -3.29
N PRO A 51 14.10 12.28 -2.51
CA PRO A 51 14.52 11.86 -1.19
C PRO A 51 13.34 11.75 -0.23
N VAL A 52 13.32 10.64 0.53
CA VAL A 52 12.34 10.39 1.59
C VAL A 52 13.10 10.15 2.89
N VAL A 53 12.73 10.86 3.93
CA VAL A 53 13.28 10.69 5.27
C VAL A 53 12.17 10.18 6.19
N LEU A 54 12.39 9.02 6.80
CA LEU A 54 11.55 8.53 7.88
C LEU A 54 11.83 9.37 9.12
N LEU A 55 10.79 9.97 9.68
CA LEU A 55 10.89 10.75 10.89
C LEU A 55 10.67 9.86 12.12
N ASN A 56 11.34 10.19 13.23
CA ASN A 56 11.13 9.47 14.47
C ASN A 56 9.73 9.76 15.01
N THR A 57 8.91 8.71 15.15
CA THR A 57 7.54 8.78 15.67
C THR A 57 7.48 8.57 17.19
N GLU A 58 8.59 8.13 17.81
CA GLU A 58 8.73 8.04 19.26
C GLU A 58 8.96 9.44 19.84
N THR A 59 7.90 10.09 20.21
CA THR A 59 8.03 11.30 21.01
C THR A 59 8.03 10.92 22.47
N SER A 60 9.18 11.11 23.14
CA SER A 60 9.27 11.00 24.59
C SER A 60 8.12 11.77 25.24
N SER A 61 7.23 11.06 25.91
CA SER A 61 6.25 11.69 26.79
C SER A 61 7.02 12.40 27.90
N PHE A 62 6.65 13.65 28.23
CA PHE A 62 7.23 14.42 29.33
C PHE A 62 7.05 13.76 30.71
N HIS A 63 6.51 12.53 30.78
CA HIS A 63 6.31 11.78 32.00
C HIS A 63 6.86 10.36 31.86
N GLU A 64 8.12 10.19 32.22
CA GLU A 64 8.80 8.88 32.35
C GLU A 64 8.13 7.89 33.34
N ASN A 65 7.08 8.27 34.06
CA ASN A 65 6.54 7.50 35.19
C ASN A 65 5.07 7.10 35.10
N GLN A 66 4.38 7.22 33.95
CA GLN A 66 3.01 6.73 33.85
C GLN A 66 2.91 5.52 32.89
N LYS A 67 3.04 4.32 33.49
CA LYS A 67 2.76 3.03 32.83
C LYS A 67 1.30 2.86 32.40
N ASP A 68 0.41 3.76 32.78
CA ASP A 68 -1.04 3.70 32.57
C ASP A 68 -1.62 4.91 31.81
N ALA A 69 -0.80 5.68 31.09
CA ALA A 69 -1.34 6.72 30.23
C ALA A 69 -2.08 6.07 29.06
N PRO A 70 -3.42 6.27 28.90
CA PRO A 70 -4.20 5.68 27.80
C PRO A 70 -3.81 6.22 26.40
N TRP A 71 -2.82 7.09 26.33
CA TRP A 71 -2.34 7.78 25.14
C TRP A 71 -0.82 7.57 24.96
N SER A 72 -0.38 6.33 24.78
CA SER A 72 0.94 6.10 24.18
C SER A 72 0.88 6.55 22.73
N THR A 73 1.40 7.74 22.48
CA THR A 73 1.27 8.46 21.22
C THR A 73 2.35 7.99 20.25
N PHE A 74 2.13 6.86 19.62
CA PHE A 74 2.95 6.42 18.49
C PHE A 74 2.17 6.70 17.20
N MET A 75 2.68 7.58 16.36
CA MET A 75 2.25 7.67 14.97
C MET A 75 2.79 6.44 14.24
N ASP A 76 1.98 5.87 13.33
CA ASP A 76 2.43 4.69 12.61
C ASP A 76 3.60 5.02 11.68
N ILE A 77 3.46 6.05 10.84
CA ILE A 77 4.50 6.45 9.89
C ILE A 77 4.47 7.98 9.71
N ALA A 78 5.62 8.62 9.90
CA ALA A 78 5.83 10.02 9.59
C ALA A 78 7.01 10.18 8.63
N LEU A 79 6.85 11.01 7.60
CA LEU A 79 7.79 11.17 6.49
C LEU A 79 8.03 12.63 6.16
N LEU A 80 9.25 12.92 5.70
CA LEU A 80 9.59 14.13 4.97
C LEU A 80 9.99 13.74 3.54
N VAL A 81 9.26 14.25 2.55
CA VAL A 81 9.49 14.01 1.12
C VAL A 81 9.98 15.30 0.47
N ALA A 82 10.92 15.20 -0.46
CA ALA A 82 11.53 16.33 -1.17
C ALA A 82 12.10 17.42 -0.25
N ASN A 83 12.39 17.11 1.00
CA ASN A 83 12.82 18.05 2.06
C ASN A 83 11.80 19.16 2.39
N THR A 84 10.56 19.06 1.92
CA THR A 84 9.53 20.11 2.08
C THR A 84 8.18 19.58 2.53
N ASP A 85 7.79 18.41 2.03
CA ASP A 85 6.44 17.89 2.21
C ASP A 85 6.40 16.84 3.34
N TYR A 86 5.64 17.13 4.36
CA TYR A 86 5.46 16.25 5.50
C TYR A 86 4.21 15.39 5.34
N TYR A 87 4.34 14.08 5.62
CA TYR A 87 3.26 13.10 5.55
C TYR A 87 3.13 12.33 6.85
N HIS A 88 1.88 12.02 7.20
CA HIS A 88 1.53 11.15 8.31
C HIS A 88 0.55 10.08 7.82
N LEU A 89 0.94 8.82 7.89
CA LEU A 89 0.15 7.67 7.47
C LEU A 89 -0.20 6.81 8.68
N GLU A 90 -1.45 6.44 8.77
CA GLU A 90 -1.98 5.55 9.81
C GLU A 90 -2.69 4.37 9.16
N CYS A 91 -2.42 3.12 9.61
CA CYS A 91 -3.05 1.91 9.11
C CYS A 91 -4.05 1.36 10.13
N GLN A 92 -5.33 1.25 9.75
CA GLN A 92 -6.39 0.84 10.67
C GLN A 92 -7.25 -0.28 10.10
N MET A 93 -7.37 -1.38 10.86
CA MET A 93 -8.20 -2.53 10.44
C MET A 93 -9.70 -2.28 10.62
N LYS A 94 -10.09 -1.47 11.59
CA LYS A 94 -11.49 -1.21 11.94
C LYS A 94 -11.77 0.27 12.02
N ASN A 95 -12.99 0.65 11.65
CA ASN A 95 -13.45 2.01 11.92
C ASN A 95 -13.52 2.24 13.44
N ASN A 96 -12.88 3.31 13.88
CA ASN A 96 -12.99 3.85 15.23
C ASN A 96 -13.37 5.34 15.10
N ASN A 97 -14.51 5.72 15.65
CA ASN A 97 -15.00 7.10 15.60
C ASN A 97 -14.04 8.11 16.27
N GLU A 98 -13.16 7.63 17.15
CA GLU A 98 -12.12 8.45 17.80
C GLU A 98 -10.86 8.63 16.92
N MET A 99 -10.79 7.94 15.78
CA MET A 99 -9.61 7.99 14.93
C MET A 99 -9.26 9.41 14.48
N VAL A 100 -10.24 10.20 14.11
CA VAL A 100 -10.03 11.61 13.71
C VAL A 100 -9.47 12.45 14.87
N ILE A 101 -9.88 12.16 16.11
CA ILE A 101 -9.38 12.87 17.30
C ILE A 101 -7.92 12.49 17.54
N ARG A 102 -7.59 11.20 17.42
CA ARG A 102 -6.20 10.72 17.51
C ARG A 102 -5.30 11.39 16.47
N MET A 103 -5.74 11.38 15.21
CA MET A 103 -5.01 12.00 14.10
C MET A 103 -4.79 13.50 14.36
N PHE A 104 -5.84 14.22 14.79
CA PHE A 104 -5.71 15.63 15.14
C PHE A 104 -4.66 15.87 16.23
N ALA A 105 -4.69 15.09 17.31
CA ALA A 105 -3.72 15.20 18.39
C ALA A 105 -2.29 14.89 17.91
N TYR A 106 -2.13 13.89 17.04
CA TYR A 106 -0.85 13.52 16.46
C TYR A 106 -0.31 14.63 15.55
N ASP A 107 -1.16 15.20 14.69
CA ASP A 107 -0.76 16.27 13.76
C ASP A 107 -0.41 17.56 14.49
N VAL A 108 -1.12 17.89 15.58
CA VAL A 108 -0.73 19.02 16.45
C VAL A 108 0.66 18.79 17.05
N LYS A 109 0.88 17.61 17.61
CA LYS A 109 2.18 17.27 18.21
C LYS A 109 3.29 17.26 17.14
N PHE A 110 3.02 16.68 15.98
CA PHE A 110 3.90 16.68 14.83
C PHE A 110 4.29 18.11 14.45
N ALA A 111 3.29 18.99 14.28
CA ALA A 111 3.51 20.36 13.88
C ALA A 111 4.37 21.13 14.91
N ILE A 112 4.15 20.93 16.20
CA ILE A 112 4.97 21.52 17.27
C ILE A 112 6.43 21.04 17.17
N THR A 113 6.65 19.77 16.85
CA THR A 113 7.98 19.15 16.86
C THR A 113 8.79 19.45 15.59
N HIS A 114 8.15 19.44 14.42
CA HIS A 114 8.84 19.41 13.13
C HIS A 114 8.67 20.68 12.29
N THR A 115 7.53 21.39 12.43
CA THR A 115 7.19 22.48 11.50
C THR A 115 6.96 23.82 12.19
N LYS A 116 7.12 23.88 13.51
CA LYS A 116 6.95 25.10 14.29
C LYS A 116 7.93 26.17 13.85
N THR A 117 7.40 27.33 13.49
CA THR A 117 8.19 28.54 13.26
C THR A 117 7.75 29.64 14.20
N VAL A 118 8.67 30.56 14.54
CA VAL A 118 8.41 31.72 15.42
C VAL A 118 8.91 32.97 14.71
N ASP A 119 8.03 33.91 14.46
CA ASP A 119 8.42 35.25 14.01
C ASP A 119 9.05 35.99 15.19
N LYS A 120 10.32 36.32 15.07
CA LYS A 120 11.08 36.98 16.13
C LYS A 120 10.62 38.43 16.42
N ASN A 121 9.94 39.07 15.46
CA ASN A 121 9.49 40.44 15.60
C ASN A 121 8.13 40.54 16.29
N THR A 122 7.21 39.62 15.93
CA THR A 122 5.83 39.62 16.44
C THR A 122 5.63 38.65 17.59
N GLY A 123 6.52 37.64 17.74
CA GLY A 123 6.34 36.54 18.64
C GLY A 123 5.28 35.50 18.14
N GLU A 124 4.77 35.72 16.93
CA GLU A 124 3.76 34.81 16.34
C GLU A 124 4.34 33.41 16.11
N VAL A 125 3.59 32.38 16.48
CA VAL A 125 3.93 30.99 16.28
C VAL A 125 3.07 30.40 15.17
N THR A 126 3.71 29.89 14.12
CA THR A 126 3.02 29.19 13.02
C THR A 126 3.31 27.69 13.08
N LEU A 127 2.27 26.89 12.92
CA LEU A 127 2.33 25.43 12.88
C LEU A 127 1.78 24.93 11.52
N HIS A 128 2.54 24.09 10.82
CA HIS A 128 2.09 23.48 9.58
C HIS A 128 1.80 21.99 9.84
N PHE A 129 0.56 21.58 9.61
CA PHE A 129 0.17 20.17 9.74
C PHE A 129 0.69 19.35 8.57
N PRO A 130 1.02 18.06 8.79
CA PRO A 130 1.40 17.15 7.71
C PRO A 130 0.21 16.83 6.81
N HIS A 131 0.48 16.27 5.65
CA HIS A 131 -0.52 15.59 4.83
C HIS A 131 -0.85 14.24 5.46
N SER A 132 -1.97 14.16 6.16
CA SER A 132 -2.36 12.98 6.94
C SER A 132 -3.39 12.13 6.21
N VAL A 133 -3.22 10.80 6.22
CA VAL A 133 -4.13 9.82 5.61
C VAL A 133 -4.33 8.61 6.50
N VAL A 134 -5.56 8.08 6.55
CA VAL A 134 -5.84 6.81 7.20
C VAL A 134 -6.12 5.74 6.15
N ILE A 135 -5.34 4.66 6.19
CA ILE A 135 -5.43 3.53 5.27
C ILE A 135 -6.21 2.40 5.95
N TYR A 136 -7.26 1.93 5.28
CA TYR A 136 -8.11 0.83 5.74
C TYR A 136 -7.94 -0.39 4.84
N PRO A 137 -7.19 -1.42 5.30
CA PRO A 137 -6.95 -2.65 4.53
C PRO A 137 -8.20 -3.54 4.38
N GLU A 138 -9.08 -3.59 5.39
CA GLU A 138 -10.29 -4.42 5.34
C GLU A 138 -11.45 -3.72 4.64
N LYS A 139 -12.33 -4.53 4.04
CA LYS A 139 -13.57 -4.03 3.44
C LYS A 139 -14.50 -3.51 4.54
N ASN A 140 -14.85 -2.23 4.45
CA ASN A 140 -15.86 -1.62 5.30
C ASN A 140 -16.68 -0.61 4.49
N ASN A 141 -17.94 -0.95 4.22
CA ASN A 141 -18.82 -0.12 3.38
C ASN A 141 -19.34 1.13 4.12
N SER A 142 -19.18 1.21 5.44
CA SER A 142 -19.64 2.36 6.24
C SER A 142 -18.57 3.44 6.43
N LEU A 143 -17.35 3.22 5.92
CA LEU A 143 -16.28 4.21 6.03
C LEU A 143 -16.55 5.40 5.11
N PRO A 144 -16.52 6.64 5.63
CA PRO A 144 -16.60 7.84 4.80
C PRO A 144 -15.31 8.01 3.99
N ASP A 145 -15.35 8.87 2.97
CA ASP A 145 -14.15 9.21 2.19
C ASP A 145 -13.18 10.14 2.95
N HIS A 146 -13.72 10.80 3.98
CA HIS A 146 -12.93 11.64 4.88
C HIS A 146 -13.43 11.46 6.31
N LEU A 147 -12.50 11.33 7.23
CA LEU A 147 -12.77 11.53 8.64
C LEU A 147 -12.76 13.05 8.91
N GLN A 148 -13.64 13.53 9.79
CA GLN A 148 -13.67 14.96 10.10
C GLN A 148 -13.98 15.22 11.56
N CYS A 149 -13.32 16.25 12.11
CA CYS A 149 -13.55 16.78 13.44
C CYS A 149 -13.80 18.29 13.33
N ARG A 150 -14.85 18.77 13.96
CA ARG A 150 -15.12 20.18 14.09
C ARG A 150 -14.48 20.70 15.38
N VAL A 151 -13.56 21.63 15.26
CA VAL A 151 -12.92 22.32 16.38
C VAL A 151 -13.62 23.68 16.54
N ILE A 152 -14.16 23.95 17.72
CA ILE A 152 -14.82 25.23 18.04
C ILE A 152 -13.98 25.91 19.09
N PHE A 153 -13.54 27.14 18.82
CA PHE A 153 -12.72 27.93 19.73
C PHE A 153 -13.60 28.75 20.69
N GLN A 154 -12.97 29.34 21.71
CA GLN A 154 -13.66 30.09 22.74
C GLN A 154 -14.41 31.33 22.22
N ASP A 155 -13.93 31.92 21.12
CA ASP A 155 -14.54 33.06 20.42
C ASP A 155 -15.66 32.63 19.46
N ASN A 156 -16.07 31.35 19.48
CA ASN A 156 -16.99 30.70 18.56
C ASN A 156 -16.51 30.61 17.11
N SER A 157 -15.26 30.94 16.82
CA SER A 157 -14.68 30.60 15.52
C SER A 157 -14.53 29.07 15.41
N GLU A 158 -14.69 28.55 14.19
CA GLU A 158 -14.64 27.09 13.97
C GLU A 158 -13.76 26.72 12.77
N HIS A 159 -13.14 25.55 12.88
CA HIS A 159 -12.42 24.96 11.78
C HIS A 159 -12.79 23.48 11.68
N ILE A 160 -12.94 22.97 10.43
CA ILE A 160 -13.15 21.55 10.19
C ILE A 160 -11.81 20.92 9.78
N TYR A 161 -11.24 20.16 10.72
CA TYR A 161 -10.10 19.30 10.43
C TYR A 161 -10.58 18.07 9.68
N ARG A 162 -9.98 17.79 8.53
CA ARG A 162 -10.43 16.76 7.59
C ARG A 162 -9.27 15.91 7.11
N ILE A 163 -9.43 14.57 7.15
CA ILE A 163 -8.41 13.61 6.73
C ILE A 163 -9.01 12.66 5.70
N PRO A 164 -8.38 12.46 4.53
CA PRO A 164 -8.79 11.45 3.56
C PRO A 164 -8.64 10.03 4.13
N THR A 165 -9.51 9.15 3.67
CA THR A 165 -9.44 7.72 3.96
C THR A 165 -9.19 6.93 2.69
N VAL A 166 -8.26 5.99 2.74
CA VAL A 166 -7.96 5.07 1.64
C VAL A 166 -8.51 3.70 1.97
N LYS A 167 -9.47 3.24 1.19
CA LYS A 167 -10.14 1.94 1.35
C LYS A 167 -9.55 0.95 0.36
N ILE A 168 -8.53 0.19 0.74
CA ILE A 168 -7.78 -0.68 -0.19
C ILE A 168 -8.70 -1.62 -0.98
N GLN A 169 -9.74 -2.16 -0.33
CA GLN A 169 -10.62 -3.14 -0.96
C GLN A 169 -11.60 -2.57 -1.99
N THR A 170 -11.60 -1.26 -2.22
CA THR A 170 -12.38 -0.64 -3.31
C THR A 170 -11.62 -0.63 -4.64
N TYR A 171 -10.30 -0.83 -4.63
CA TYR A 171 -9.47 -0.88 -5.83
C TYR A 171 -9.41 -2.30 -6.39
N SER A 172 -9.76 -2.52 -7.64
CA SER A 172 -9.48 -3.76 -8.36
C SER A 172 -7.98 -3.95 -8.61
N LEU A 173 -7.53 -5.15 -8.95
CA LEU A 173 -6.12 -5.39 -9.32
C LEU A 173 -5.72 -4.56 -10.56
N ASN A 174 -6.63 -4.42 -11.53
CA ASN A 174 -6.40 -3.57 -12.70
C ASN A 174 -6.25 -2.07 -12.32
N GLU A 175 -7.03 -1.56 -11.38
CA GLU A 175 -6.86 -0.17 -10.91
C GLU A 175 -5.57 0.01 -10.14
N ILE A 176 -5.16 -0.99 -9.34
CA ILE A 176 -3.88 -1.00 -8.64
C ILE A 176 -2.74 -0.92 -9.66
N HIS A 177 -2.75 -1.77 -10.68
CA HIS A 177 -1.76 -1.73 -11.77
C HIS A 177 -1.75 -0.39 -12.49
N ARG A 178 -2.88 0.05 -13.03
CA ARG A 178 -2.99 1.31 -13.79
C ARG A 178 -2.52 2.54 -13.01
N LYS A 179 -2.64 2.53 -11.69
CA LYS A 179 -2.26 3.63 -10.79
C LYS A 179 -0.92 3.37 -10.08
N HIS A 180 -0.27 2.26 -10.35
CA HIS A 180 0.98 1.81 -9.71
C HIS A 180 0.89 1.71 -8.18
N LEU A 181 -0.30 1.43 -7.64
CA LEU A 181 -0.56 1.33 -6.19
C LEU A 181 -0.10 -0.02 -5.62
N ASN A 182 1.13 -0.43 -5.94
CA ASN A 182 1.70 -1.74 -5.59
C ASN A 182 1.70 -2.01 -4.08
N LEU A 183 1.78 -0.96 -3.27
CA LEU A 183 1.68 -1.07 -1.82
C LEU A 183 0.37 -1.72 -1.35
N PHE A 184 -0.69 -1.77 -2.20
CA PHE A 184 -1.95 -2.42 -1.86
C PHE A 184 -1.95 -3.93 -2.10
N ILE A 185 -1.06 -4.45 -2.95
CA ILE A 185 -1.03 -5.87 -3.33
C ILE A 185 -1.04 -6.81 -2.13
N PRO A 186 -0.18 -6.64 -1.09
CA PRO A 186 -0.20 -7.56 0.06
C PRO A 186 -1.54 -7.60 0.80
N TYR A 187 -2.32 -6.54 0.74
CA TYR A 187 -3.61 -6.44 1.44
C TYR A 187 -4.79 -6.99 0.63
N THR A 188 -4.62 -7.20 -0.67
CA THR A 188 -5.71 -7.65 -1.54
C THR A 188 -6.27 -9.01 -1.14
N ILE A 189 -5.47 -9.88 -0.54
CA ILE A 189 -5.89 -11.20 -0.03
C ILE A 189 -7.01 -11.11 1.02
N LEU A 190 -7.14 -9.98 1.71
CA LEU A 190 -8.21 -9.76 2.69
C LEU A 190 -9.62 -9.82 2.07
N ARG A 191 -9.75 -9.65 0.74
CA ARG A 191 -11.01 -9.85 -0.01
C ARG A 191 -11.56 -11.24 0.12
N LEU A 192 -10.68 -12.23 0.24
CA LEU A 192 -11.04 -13.64 0.28
C LEU A 192 -11.41 -14.10 1.71
N ARG A 193 -10.98 -13.36 2.73
CA ARG A 193 -11.17 -13.72 4.14
C ARG A 193 -12.63 -14.01 4.55
N PRO A 194 -13.65 -13.26 4.10
CA PRO A 194 -15.06 -13.59 4.41
C PRO A 194 -15.50 -14.93 3.83
N ARG A 195 -14.91 -15.36 2.70
CA ARG A 195 -15.24 -16.60 1.99
C ARG A 195 -14.60 -17.85 2.60
N LEU A 196 -13.64 -17.67 3.52
CA LEU A 196 -13.01 -18.74 4.27
C LEU A 196 -13.83 -19.16 5.50
N LYS A 197 -14.84 -18.39 5.91
CA LYS A 197 -15.62 -18.68 7.10
C LYS A 197 -16.63 -19.81 6.83
N ALA A 198 -16.74 -20.77 7.76
CA ALA A 198 -17.80 -21.78 7.74
C ALA A 198 -19.18 -21.09 7.70
N GLY A 199 -20.05 -21.54 6.81
CA GLY A 199 -21.36 -20.92 6.57
C GLY A 199 -21.37 -19.75 5.58
N SER A 200 -20.25 -19.43 4.93
CA SER A 200 -20.23 -18.52 3.79
C SER A 200 -21.11 -19.08 2.66
N LYS A 201 -21.93 -18.19 2.04
CA LYS A 201 -22.77 -18.57 0.88
C LYS A 201 -21.93 -19.02 -0.33
N HIS A 202 -20.67 -18.55 -0.40
CA HIS A 202 -19.72 -18.85 -1.46
C HIS A 202 -18.36 -19.14 -0.80
N LEU A 203 -18.13 -20.42 -0.47
CA LEU A 203 -16.84 -20.85 0.04
C LEU A 203 -15.77 -20.65 -1.04
N LEU A 204 -14.58 -20.27 -0.61
CA LEU A 204 -13.43 -20.14 -1.48
C LEU A 204 -12.98 -21.51 -1.95
N THR A 205 -12.88 -21.70 -3.26
CA THR A 205 -12.30 -22.90 -3.86
C THR A 205 -10.80 -22.72 -4.07
N GLU A 206 -10.08 -23.82 -4.18
CA GLU A 206 -8.65 -23.86 -4.51
C GLU A 206 -8.38 -23.12 -5.83
N LYS A 207 -9.15 -23.44 -6.87
CA LYS A 207 -9.03 -22.79 -8.18
C LYS A 207 -9.16 -21.27 -8.11
N GLU A 208 -10.17 -20.75 -7.41
CA GLU A 208 -10.36 -19.30 -7.27
C GLU A 208 -9.24 -18.63 -6.48
N LEU A 209 -8.65 -19.31 -5.49
CA LEU A 209 -7.50 -18.84 -4.77
C LEU A 209 -6.27 -18.76 -5.68
N THR A 210 -6.03 -19.83 -6.45
CA THR A 210 -4.93 -19.92 -7.40
C THR A 210 -5.03 -18.80 -8.44
N GLU A 211 -6.18 -18.65 -9.10
CA GLU A 211 -6.45 -17.58 -10.07
C GLU A 211 -6.20 -16.19 -9.46
N PHE A 212 -6.67 -15.96 -8.24
CA PHE A 212 -6.45 -14.67 -7.56
C PHE A 212 -4.98 -14.40 -7.26
N VAL A 213 -4.22 -15.41 -6.83
CA VAL A 213 -2.78 -15.28 -6.55
C VAL A 213 -2.02 -15.03 -7.85
N GLU A 214 -2.35 -15.75 -8.93
CA GLU A 214 -1.76 -15.57 -10.26
C GLU A 214 -1.99 -14.15 -10.78
N GLU A 215 -3.22 -13.62 -10.68
CA GLU A 215 -3.53 -12.24 -11.08
C GLU A 215 -2.73 -11.21 -10.28
N ALA A 216 -2.63 -11.38 -8.95
CA ALA A 216 -1.85 -10.46 -8.11
C ALA A 216 -0.35 -10.50 -8.44
N ILE A 217 0.19 -11.69 -8.71
CA ILE A 217 1.59 -11.85 -9.13
C ILE A 217 1.81 -11.32 -10.54
N LEU A 218 0.83 -11.46 -11.45
CA LEU A 218 0.93 -10.91 -12.79
C LEU A 218 1.09 -9.38 -12.75
N VAL A 219 0.30 -8.69 -11.93
CA VAL A 219 0.47 -7.24 -11.73
C VAL A 219 1.90 -6.89 -11.33
N LEU A 220 2.47 -7.60 -10.34
CA LEU A 220 3.85 -7.34 -9.91
C LEU A 220 4.89 -7.63 -11.01
N LYS A 221 4.65 -8.65 -11.86
CA LYS A 221 5.52 -8.96 -13.01
C LYS A 221 5.47 -7.85 -14.06
N GLU A 222 4.27 -7.35 -14.37
CA GLU A 222 4.08 -6.24 -15.32
C GLU A 222 4.76 -4.97 -14.80
N GLU A 223 4.61 -4.63 -13.51
CA GLU A 223 5.29 -3.50 -12.88
C GLU A 223 6.82 -3.62 -12.89
N LEU A 224 7.36 -4.84 -12.72
CA LEU A 224 8.79 -5.12 -12.88
C LEU A 224 9.22 -4.95 -14.34
N PHE A 225 8.46 -5.50 -15.27
CA PHE A 225 8.77 -5.46 -16.69
C PHE A 225 8.77 -4.02 -17.24
N ASP A 226 7.81 -3.20 -16.81
CA ASP A 226 7.66 -1.80 -17.20
C ASP A 226 8.63 -0.86 -16.45
N GLY A 227 9.42 -1.39 -15.50
CA GLY A 227 10.44 -0.65 -14.77
C GLY A 227 9.93 0.18 -13.59
N TYR A 228 8.65 0.04 -13.23
CA TYR A 228 8.10 0.66 -12.02
C TYR A 228 8.61 0.01 -10.74
N LEU A 229 8.93 -1.29 -10.79
CA LEU A 229 9.62 -2.02 -9.73
C LEU A 229 11.05 -2.39 -10.17
N THR A 230 11.97 -2.32 -9.24
CA THR A 230 13.26 -2.98 -9.36
C THR A 230 13.12 -4.47 -9.04
N GLU A 231 14.12 -5.29 -9.41
CA GLU A 231 14.15 -6.73 -9.08
C GLU A 231 14.02 -6.96 -7.56
N GLN A 232 14.66 -6.13 -6.75
CA GLN A 232 14.58 -6.24 -5.30
C GLN A 232 13.19 -5.88 -4.78
N GLU A 233 12.60 -4.78 -5.25
CA GLU A 233 11.24 -4.37 -4.86
C GLU A 233 10.21 -5.43 -5.25
N TYR A 234 10.35 -6.05 -6.42
CA TYR A 234 9.51 -7.18 -6.84
C TYR A 234 9.61 -8.37 -5.87
N GLN A 235 10.83 -8.78 -5.51
CA GLN A 235 11.05 -9.87 -4.56
C GLN A 235 10.45 -9.55 -3.18
N ASP A 236 10.61 -8.32 -2.72
CA ASP A 236 10.08 -7.86 -1.45
C ASP A 236 8.54 -7.88 -1.47
N TYR A 237 7.89 -7.42 -2.55
CA TYR A 237 6.44 -7.49 -2.69
C TYR A 237 5.89 -8.91 -2.77
N VAL A 238 6.51 -9.80 -3.55
CA VAL A 238 6.11 -11.22 -3.60
C VAL A 238 6.23 -11.85 -2.22
N THR A 239 7.29 -11.54 -1.50
CA THR A 239 7.53 -12.02 -0.14
C THR A 239 6.47 -11.51 0.83
N LEU A 240 6.15 -10.22 0.81
CA LEU A 240 5.11 -9.62 1.67
C LEU A 240 3.72 -10.14 1.31
N PHE A 241 3.41 -10.31 0.02
CA PHE A 241 2.15 -10.88 -0.42
C PHE A 241 2.00 -12.32 0.04
N ARG A 242 3.01 -13.18 -0.18
CA ARG A 242 3.03 -14.56 0.33
C ARG A 242 2.83 -14.62 1.84
N PHE A 243 3.47 -13.73 2.57
CA PHE A 243 3.33 -13.63 4.00
C PHE A 243 1.89 -13.27 4.42
N ALA A 244 1.27 -12.29 3.77
CA ALA A 244 -0.12 -11.90 3.99
C ALA A 244 -1.09 -13.07 3.68
N VAL A 245 -0.89 -13.77 2.56
CA VAL A 245 -1.67 -14.97 2.19
C VAL A 245 -1.54 -16.06 3.26
N ASN A 246 -0.32 -16.38 3.68
CA ASN A 246 -0.07 -17.37 4.72
C ASN A 246 -0.77 -17.03 6.04
N ARG A 247 -0.88 -15.75 6.37
CA ARG A 247 -1.59 -15.30 7.56
C ARG A 247 -3.10 -15.47 7.43
N VAL A 248 -3.67 -15.13 6.30
CA VAL A 248 -5.11 -15.30 6.02
C VAL A 248 -5.47 -16.78 6.01
N LEU A 249 -4.61 -17.62 5.43
CA LEU A 249 -4.77 -19.07 5.30
C LEU A 249 -4.21 -19.87 6.49
N ALA A 250 -3.90 -19.26 7.62
CA ALA A 250 -3.21 -19.93 8.73
C ALA A 250 -3.90 -21.24 9.22
N LYS A 251 -5.22 -21.31 9.07
CA LYS A 251 -6.03 -22.51 9.43
C LYS A 251 -6.29 -23.46 8.26
N TYR A 252 -5.79 -23.18 7.06
CA TYR A 252 -6.05 -23.91 5.82
C TYR A 252 -4.72 -24.37 5.22
N SER A 253 -4.12 -25.41 5.84
CA SER A 253 -2.75 -25.86 5.54
C SER A 253 -2.54 -26.25 4.08
N GLN A 254 -3.52 -26.93 3.47
CA GLN A 254 -3.43 -27.37 2.07
C GLN A 254 -3.38 -26.16 1.11
N LEU A 255 -4.33 -25.25 1.21
CA LEU A 255 -4.37 -24.04 0.39
C LEU A 255 -3.11 -23.17 0.57
N ARG A 256 -2.61 -23.10 1.80
CA ARG A 256 -1.37 -22.36 2.10
C ARG A 256 -0.15 -22.99 1.43
N GLU A 257 -0.04 -24.32 1.46
CA GLU A 257 1.08 -25.03 0.84
C GLU A 257 1.12 -24.81 -0.67
N GLU A 258 -0.01 -24.86 -1.31
CA GLU A 258 -0.17 -24.60 -2.75
C GLU A 258 0.33 -23.20 -3.14
N VAL A 259 -0.12 -22.17 -2.43
CA VAL A 259 0.35 -20.79 -2.68
C VAL A 259 1.85 -20.66 -2.44
N ASN A 260 2.39 -21.34 -1.43
CA ASN A 260 3.83 -21.32 -1.18
C ASN A 260 4.62 -21.97 -2.33
N GLN A 261 4.15 -23.07 -2.87
CA GLN A 261 4.78 -23.75 -4.02
C GLN A 261 4.75 -22.88 -5.27
N MET A 262 3.64 -22.16 -5.51
CA MET A 262 3.52 -21.24 -6.64
C MET A 262 4.45 -20.02 -6.53
N THR A 263 4.58 -19.47 -5.33
CA THR A 263 5.29 -18.20 -5.11
C THR A 263 6.78 -18.35 -4.81
N GLU A 264 7.22 -19.49 -4.30
CA GLU A 264 8.62 -19.75 -3.94
C GLU A 264 9.61 -19.56 -5.11
N PRO A 265 9.34 -20.07 -6.34
CA PRO A 265 10.23 -19.86 -7.48
C PRO A 265 10.37 -18.38 -7.86
N LEU A 266 9.31 -17.59 -7.68
CA LEU A 266 9.24 -16.19 -8.12
C LEU A 266 10.13 -15.26 -7.29
N ILE A 267 10.47 -15.65 -6.08
CA ILE A 267 11.36 -14.86 -5.21
C ILE A 267 12.82 -14.98 -5.64
N LYS A 268 13.21 -16.10 -6.28
CA LYS A 268 14.62 -16.45 -6.49
C LYS A 268 15.22 -15.92 -7.79
N LEU A 269 14.43 -15.60 -8.83
CA LEU A 269 14.96 -15.32 -10.17
C LEU A 269 14.17 -14.22 -10.96
N PRO A 270 14.12 -12.95 -10.50
CA PRO A 270 13.39 -11.90 -11.21
C PRO A 270 13.92 -11.63 -12.62
N SER A 271 15.24 -11.73 -12.84
CA SER A 271 15.85 -11.54 -14.16
C SER A 271 15.44 -12.60 -15.20
N VAL A 272 15.07 -13.80 -14.75
CA VAL A 272 14.50 -14.85 -15.61
C VAL A 272 13.07 -14.48 -15.99
N ILE A 273 12.28 -13.98 -15.05
CA ILE A 273 10.90 -13.54 -15.27
C ILE A 273 10.84 -12.44 -16.33
N VAL A 274 11.70 -11.45 -16.25
CA VAL A 274 11.79 -10.37 -17.27
C VAL A 274 12.11 -10.94 -18.64
N LYS A 275 13.05 -11.90 -18.73
CA LYS A 275 13.42 -12.55 -20.00
C LYS A 275 12.26 -13.38 -20.57
N GLU A 276 11.53 -14.10 -19.74
CA GLU A 276 10.37 -14.90 -20.16
C GLU A 276 9.25 -14.00 -20.67
N MET A 277 8.91 -12.92 -19.96
CA MET A 277 7.92 -11.95 -20.39
C MET A 277 8.29 -11.26 -21.70
N LEU A 278 9.57 -10.90 -21.88
CA LEU A 278 10.06 -10.32 -23.13
C LEU A 278 9.93 -11.31 -24.29
N ALA A 279 10.27 -12.57 -24.08
CA ALA A 279 10.15 -13.61 -25.09
C ALA A 279 8.68 -13.84 -25.50
N GLU A 280 7.76 -13.86 -24.53
CA GLU A 280 6.31 -13.99 -24.77
C GLU A 280 5.75 -12.78 -25.54
N GLN A 281 6.14 -11.56 -25.18
CA GLN A 281 5.73 -10.36 -25.91
C GLN A 281 6.23 -10.36 -27.35
N LEU A 282 7.46 -10.79 -27.60
CA LEU A 282 8.01 -10.91 -28.95
C LEU A 282 7.23 -11.95 -29.77
N ALA A 283 6.94 -13.11 -29.19
CA ALA A 283 6.16 -14.16 -29.84
C ALA A 283 4.73 -13.67 -30.20
N ASN A 284 4.08 -12.93 -29.28
CA ASN A 284 2.75 -12.35 -29.52
C ASN A 284 2.77 -11.31 -30.65
N LYS A 285 3.78 -10.44 -30.71
CA LYS A 285 3.98 -9.47 -31.80
C LYS A 285 4.23 -10.15 -33.13
N ASP A 286 5.04 -11.19 -33.17
CA ASP A 286 5.31 -11.95 -34.38
C ASP A 286 4.04 -12.63 -34.91
N ALA A 287 3.23 -13.21 -34.03
CA ALA A 287 1.93 -13.79 -34.39
C ALA A 287 0.96 -12.73 -34.94
N GLU A 288 0.91 -11.55 -34.36
CA GLU A 288 0.08 -10.44 -34.84
C GLU A 288 0.56 -9.94 -36.20
N ILE A 289 1.87 -9.76 -36.40
CA ILE A 289 2.47 -9.39 -37.69
C ILE A 289 2.12 -10.42 -38.76
N GLN A 290 2.20 -11.70 -38.46
CA GLN A 290 1.85 -12.77 -39.38
C GLN A 290 0.36 -12.71 -39.76
N ARG A 291 -0.53 -12.54 -38.78
CA ARG A 291 -1.97 -12.35 -39.01
C ARG A 291 -2.27 -11.13 -39.92
N LEU A 292 -1.61 -10.02 -39.65
CA LEU A 292 -1.77 -8.82 -40.48
C LEU A 292 -1.27 -9.01 -41.92
N ARG A 293 -0.16 -9.75 -42.13
CA ARG A 293 0.35 -10.12 -43.45
C ARG A 293 -0.64 -10.99 -44.23
N GLU A 294 -1.26 -11.96 -43.56
CA GLU A 294 -2.28 -12.80 -44.18
C GLU A 294 -3.52 -12.02 -44.60
N LEU A 295 -4.00 -11.09 -43.75
CA LEU A 295 -5.11 -10.18 -44.09
C LEU A 295 -4.80 -9.29 -45.28
N VAL A 296 -3.60 -8.70 -45.32
CA VAL A 296 -3.15 -7.89 -46.46
C VAL A 296 -3.09 -8.73 -47.75
N SER A 297 -2.59 -9.96 -47.68
CA SER A 297 -2.55 -10.87 -48.80
C SER A 297 -3.96 -11.22 -49.31
N GLN A 298 -4.91 -11.49 -48.43
CA GLN A 298 -6.32 -11.74 -48.80
C GLN A 298 -6.97 -10.54 -49.47
N LEU A 299 -6.80 -9.33 -48.88
CA LEU A 299 -7.33 -8.09 -49.47
C LEU A 299 -6.70 -7.74 -50.84
N SER A 300 -5.46 -8.15 -51.05
CA SER A 300 -4.77 -7.92 -52.34
C SER A 300 -5.24 -8.90 -53.41
N SER A 301 -5.58 -10.16 -53.05
CA SER A 301 -6.13 -11.14 -53.96
C SER A 301 -7.58 -10.84 -54.37
N ASP A 302 -8.39 -10.30 -53.44
CA ASP A 302 -9.77 -9.90 -53.73
C ASP A 302 -9.86 -8.69 -54.69
N LYS A 303 -8.84 -7.81 -54.72
CA LYS A 303 -8.75 -6.67 -55.65
C LYS A 303 -8.32 -7.06 -57.07
N LEU A 304 -7.78 -8.25 -57.30
CA LEU A 304 -7.37 -8.76 -58.61
C LEU A 304 -8.45 -9.63 -59.28
N SER A 305 -9.58 -9.84 -58.60
CA SER A 305 -10.72 -10.63 -59.10
C SER A 305 -11.91 -9.79 -59.61
N PHE A 306 -11.71 -8.48 -59.86
CA PHE A 306 -12.67 -7.59 -60.54
C PHE A 306 -12.18 -7.10 -61.86
#